data_8ff7f30e8c4f18717a005d42ad0b58e0
#
_entry.id   8ff7f30e8c4f18717a005d42ad0b58e0
#
_cell.length_a   1.000
_cell.length_b   1.000
_cell.length_c   1.000
_cell.angle_alpha   90.00
_cell.angle_beta   90.00
_cell.angle_gamma   90.00
#
_symmetry.space_group_name_H-M   'P 1'
#
loop_
_entity.id
_entity.type
_entity.pdbx_description
1 polymer ?
#
loop_
_entity_poly.entity_id
_entity_poly.type
_entity_poly.pdbx_seq_one_letter_code
_entity_poly.pdbx_strand_id
1 'polypeptide(L)'
;MKNDKLSLLYPDGEENFRLLSQVSFHDLGIDFICKKVTDKYEEQQKFGMIFSKMSDNPAITEYRCEIFDDIYNNPKMCTELMKVLEHINYEKQYSGFSGHFEESDSAWELLHRLEEINDYVKSVEALQNCLSGFELKSKGMNELKSYVNELYTDNGFAELKKDIQELKASTQNLKSITVGINLNEKFEAHGIGLISFNKKEFTKSSAVGNFVSKLASKESLNEESWNDDFKFHEITAQNNDIFEKIISMASVNDVRVENSTYYMDKIANSMIGSIVHKIKATLKKYVYIPVTDITDLIPEFVFFIRFADYIRNMKEKGFIFAKPQIAAGKDKIYMDAKGIYNFKLLSAFSETSGPSEIVPNDLIFDREKLCYILTGANRGGKTTITQAVGLLFVLAQAGIYIPGEAFTFNPVDSIYTHFPADEDKTMDLGRLGEECKRFKEMYSEATETSLMMLNETYSTTSFEEGYYIAKDSVRAILNKGIRTIYNTHMHKLAFDIPEINKEFSKNKACSLVVKAKNGQRSFKVEVCPPEGESFAKDIAEKYGVTFELLTSDSQGDQK
;
A
#
# COMPACT_ATOMS: atom_id res chain seq x y z
N MET A 1 0.78 27.40 -17.71
CA MET A 1 1.44 26.78 -16.58
C MET A 1 1.63 25.31 -16.94
N LYS A 2 2.86 24.75 -16.87
CA LYS A 2 3.07 23.32 -17.01
C LYS A 2 2.27 22.65 -15.88
N ASN A 3 1.43 21.70 -16.22
CA ASN A 3 0.79 20.82 -15.26
C ASN A 3 1.85 19.85 -14.72
N ASP A 4 2.79 20.34 -13.91
CA ASP A 4 3.70 19.47 -13.19
C ASP A 4 2.89 18.88 -12.04
N LYS A 5 2.43 17.64 -12.21
CA LYS A 5 1.68 16.90 -11.21
C LYS A 5 2.58 16.73 -9.99
N LEU A 6 2.20 17.32 -8.86
CA LEU A 6 2.94 17.17 -7.61
C LEU A 6 2.90 15.71 -7.14
N SER A 7 4.04 15.15 -6.78
CA SER A 7 4.17 13.79 -6.25
C SER A 7 5.30 13.71 -5.22
N LEU A 8 5.11 12.94 -4.17
CA LEU A 8 6.16 12.61 -3.19
C LEU A 8 7.00 11.39 -3.64
N LEU A 9 6.59 10.72 -4.71
CA LEU A 9 7.29 9.54 -5.24
C LEU A 9 8.13 9.88 -6.47
N TYR A 10 7.81 10.96 -7.20
CA TYR A 10 8.46 11.30 -8.47
C TYR A 10 8.80 12.79 -8.53
N PRO A 11 10.09 13.18 -8.66
CA PRO A 11 10.54 14.57 -8.55
C PRO A 11 9.94 15.53 -9.59
N ASP A 12 9.57 15.01 -10.76
CA ASP A 12 9.01 15.82 -11.85
C ASP A 12 7.57 15.40 -12.20
N GLY A 13 6.92 14.63 -11.31
CA GLY A 13 5.59 14.07 -11.54
C GLY A 13 5.51 13.02 -12.66
N GLU A 14 6.62 12.73 -13.34
CA GLU A 14 6.69 11.73 -14.41
C GLU A 14 6.97 10.35 -13.83
N GLU A 15 6.03 9.44 -14.04
CA GLU A 15 6.13 8.05 -13.60
C GLU A 15 6.98 7.23 -14.60
N ASN A 16 8.27 7.06 -14.31
CA ASN A 16 9.15 6.16 -15.07
C ASN A 16 9.53 4.95 -14.20
N PHE A 17 8.89 3.80 -14.47
CA PHE A 17 9.08 2.57 -13.71
C PHE A 17 8.81 1.31 -14.56
N ARG A 18 9.32 0.17 -14.06
CA ARG A 18 8.87 -1.16 -14.46
C ARG A 18 8.03 -1.78 -13.34
N LEU A 19 7.00 -2.52 -13.70
CA LEU A 19 6.19 -3.22 -12.72
C LEU A 19 6.87 -4.53 -12.31
N LEU A 20 7.00 -4.73 -11.01
CA LEU A 20 7.36 -6.01 -10.43
C LEU A 20 6.26 -7.04 -10.73
N SER A 21 6.65 -8.24 -11.15
CA SER A 21 5.69 -9.32 -11.40
C SER A 21 4.97 -9.73 -10.11
N GLN A 22 3.73 -10.21 -10.22
CA GLN A 22 2.98 -10.72 -9.06
C GLN A 22 3.72 -11.88 -8.37
N VAL A 23 4.42 -12.70 -9.15
CA VAL A 23 5.25 -13.79 -8.63
C VAL A 23 6.39 -13.23 -7.77
N SER A 24 7.16 -12.27 -8.28
CA SER A 24 8.25 -11.64 -7.52
C SER A 24 7.73 -10.89 -6.29
N PHE A 25 6.58 -10.24 -6.40
CA PHE A 25 5.92 -9.56 -5.29
C PHE A 25 5.61 -10.52 -4.14
N HIS A 26 5.06 -11.70 -4.46
CA HIS A 26 4.72 -12.73 -3.49
C HIS A 26 5.95 -13.45 -2.94
N ASP A 27 6.89 -13.86 -3.81
CA ASP A 27 8.13 -14.55 -3.42
C ASP A 27 8.96 -13.72 -2.44
N LEU A 28 9.01 -12.41 -2.62
CA LEU A 28 9.67 -11.49 -1.69
C LEU A 28 8.87 -11.28 -0.40
N GLY A 29 7.56 -11.53 -0.41
CA GLY A 29 6.64 -11.35 0.72
C GLY A 29 6.36 -9.87 1.01
N ILE A 30 6.20 -9.07 -0.03
CA ILE A 30 5.86 -7.65 0.08
C ILE A 30 4.46 -7.49 0.69
N ASP A 31 3.53 -8.39 0.38
CA ASP A 31 2.21 -8.47 0.99
C ASP A 31 2.26 -8.63 2.51
N PHE A 32 3.19 -9.46 2.99
CA PHE A 32 3.43 -9.63 4.44
C PHE A 32 3.92 -8.32 5.08
N ILE A 33 4.85 -7.59 4.43
CA ILE A 33 5.34 -6.31 4.93
C ILE A 33 4.21 -5.29 5.02
N CYS A 34 3.40 -5.15 3.97
CA CYS A 34 2.26 -4.25 3.95
C CYS A 34 1.28 -4.54 5.11
N LYS A 35 0.96 -5.83 5.35
CA LYS A 35 0.09 -6.26 6.47
C LYS A 35 0.68 -5.99 7.85
N LYS A 36 2.00 -5.94 7.99
CA LYS A 36 2.66 -5.64 9.28
C LYS A 36 2.74 -4.16 9.59
N VAL A 37 2.69 -3.32 8.57
CA VAL A 37 2.78 -1.86 8.72
C VAL A 37 1.42 -1.23 8.94
N THR A 38 0.35 -1.81 8.39
CA THR A 38 -1.03 -1.31 8.56
C THR A 38 -2.05 -2.44 8.52
N ASP A 39 -3.10 -2.33 9.34
CA ASP A 39 -4.23 -3.26 9.35
C ASP A 39 -5.31 -2.89 8.32
N LYS A 40 -5.24 -1.68 7.73
CA LYS A 40 -6.22 -1.20 6.75
C LYS A 40 -5.94 -1.80 5.37
N TYR A 41 -6.87 -2.60 4.86
CA TYR A 41 -6.72 -3.29 3.57
C TYR A 41 -6.43 -2.36 2.40
N GLU A 42 -7.09 -1.20 2.34
CA GLU A 42 -6.89 -0.21 1.27
C GLU A 42 -5.47 0.38 1.29
N GLU A 43 -4.94 0.67 2.48
CA GLU A 43 -3.55 1.12 2.64
C GLU A 43 -2.58 0.02 2.17
N GLN A 44 -2.84 -1.26 2.53
CA GLN A 44 -2.02 -2.41 2.09
C GLN A 44 -1.95 -2.50 0.56
N GLN A 45 -3.08 -2.35 -0.13
CA GLN A 45 -3.13 -2.38 -1.60
C GLN A 45 -2.33 -1.23 -2.21
N LYS A 46 -2.48 -0.02 -1.69
CA LYS A 46 -1.73 1.17 -2.16
C LYS A 46 -0.22 1.01 -1.93
N PHE A 47 0.19 0.51 -0.76
CA PHE A 47 1.60 0.24 -0.46
C PHE A 47 2.19 -0.81 -1.41
N GLY A 48 1.44 -1.88 -1.67
CA GLY A 48 1.83 -2.89 -2.65
C GLY A 48 2.02 -2.30 -4.05
N MET A 49 1.15 -1.41 -4.49
CA MET A 49 1.29 -0.71 -5.77
C MET A 49 2.56 0.18 -5.81
N ILE A 50 2.86 0.90 -4.71
CA ILE A 50 4.07 1.73 -4.62
C ILE A 50 5.33 0.85 -4.72
N PHE A 51 5.38 -0.25 -3.96
CA PHE A 51 6.52 -1.18 -4.00
C PHE A 51 6.69 -1.88 -5.35
N SER A 52 5.60 -2.11 -6.07
CA SER A 52 5.66 -2.77 -7.39
C SER A 52 6.27 -1.87 -8.48
N LYS A 53 6.31 -0.56 -8.29
CA LYS A 53 6.85 0.41 -9.24
C LYS A 53 8.36 0.58 -9.03
N MET A 54 9.17 -0.25 -9.70
CA MET A 54 10.62 -0.23 -9.63
C MET A 54 11.22 0.73 -10.65
N SER A 55 12.24 1.49 -10.26
CA SER A 55 12.97 2.40 -11.16
C SER A 55 14.47 2.36 -10.88
N ASP A 56 15.28 2.20 -11.92
CA ASP A 56 16.74 2.24 -11.81
C ASP A 56 17.31 3.67 -11.86
N ASN A 57 16.44 4.69 -11.81
CA ASN A 57 16.86 6.08 -11.74
C ASN A 57 17.28 6.46 -10.30
N PRO A 58 18.57 6.74 -10.06
CA PRO A 58 19.06 7.14 -8.74
C PRO A 58 18.37 8.39 -8.17
N ALA A 59 18.04 9.36 -9.02
CA ALA A 59 17.43 10.61 -8.58
C ALA A 59 16.03 10.41 -7.97
N ILE A 60 15.25 9.43 -8.47
CA ILE A 60 13.96 9.07 -7.89
C ILE A 60 14.15 8.47 -6.48
N THR A 61 15.13 7.59 -6.33
CA THR A 61 15.43 6.98 -5.03
C THR A 61 15.91 8.02 -4.02
N GLU A 62 16.84 8.91 -4.40
CA GLU A 62 17.32 9.99 -3.53
C GLU A 62 16.19 10.91 -3.09
N TYR A 63 15.34 11.34 -4.03
CA TYR A 63 14.18 12.16 -3.75
C TYR A 63 13.24 11.55 -2.70
N ARG A 64 12.92 10.27 -2.86
CA ARG A 64 12.07 9.52 -1.90
C ARG A 64 12.75 9.40 -0.53
N CYS A 65 14.05 9.10 -0.50
CA CYS A 65 14.81 9.00 0.75
C CYS A 65 14.89 10.33 1.52
N GLU A 66 15.01 11.46 0.82
CA GLU A 66 15.00 12.79 1.44
C GLU A 66 13.63 13.12 2.05
N ILE A 67 12.53 12.81 1.33
CA ILE A 67 11.18 12.99 1.84
C ILE A 67 10.93 12.10 3.06
N PHE A 68 11.35 10.85 2.99
CA PHE A 68 11.23 9.94 4.12
C PHE A 68 12.01 10.42 5.34
N ASP A 69 13.20 11.00 5.14
CA ASP A 69 13.99 11.61 6.21
C ASP A 69 13.24 12.72 6.92
N ASP A 70 12.62 13.63 6.18
CA ASP A 70 11.83 14.72 6.77
C ASP A 70 10.65 14.17 7.58
N ILE A 71 9.94 13.17 7.05
CA ILE A 71 8.81 12.54 7.73
C ILE A 71 9.28 11.75 8.95
N TYR A 72 10.35 10.98 8.83
CA TYR A 72 10.90 10.17 9.92
C TYR A 72 11.38 11.02 11.10
N ASN A 73 12.05 12.14 10.80
CA ASN A 73 12.62 13.03 11.83
C ASN A 73 11.58 13.99 12.46
N ASN A 74 10.36 14.07 11.93
CA ASN A 74 9.30 14.96 12.42
C ASN A 74 8.04 14.18 12.86
N PRO A 75 8.06 13.39 13.96
CA PRO A 75 6.92 12.56 14.36
C PRO A 75 5.68 13.38 14.76
N LYS A 76 5.85 14.60 15.27
CA LYS A 76 4.73 15.51 15.55
C LYS A 76 4.01 15.93 14.28
N MET A 77 4.78 16.27 13.23
CA MET A 77 4.22 16.56 11.90
C MET A 77 3.42 15.38 11.36
N CYS A 78 3.94 14.16 11.50
CA CYS A 78 3.22 12.95 11.08
C CYS A 78 1.86 12.82 11.78
N THR A 79 1.80 13.05 13.08
CA THR A 79 0.55 12.97 13.85
C THR A 79 -0.46 14.02 13.42
N GLU A 80 -0.01 15.24 13.14
CA GLU A 80 -0.87 16.34 12.68
C GLU A 80 -1.35 16.08 11.24
N LEU A 81 -0.44 15.69 10.33
CA LEU A 81 -0.78 15.33 8.96
C LEU A 81 -1.78 14.19 8.90
N MET A 82 -1.61 13.12 9.69
CA MET A 82 -2.54 11.99 9.67
C MET A 82 -3.96 12.40 10.05
N LYS A 83 -4.15 13.31 11.01
CA LYS A 83 -5.48 13.83 11.37
C LYS A 83 -6.13 14.55 10.20
N VAL A 84 -5.36 15.36 9.46
CA VAL A 84 -5.85 16.10 8.28
C VAL A 84 -6.18 15.11 7.14
N LEU A 85 -5.26 14.18 6.87
CA LEU A 85 -5.39 13.21 5.77
C LEU A 85 -6.52 12.21 5.99
N GLU A 86 -6.77 11.78 7.23
CA GLU A 86 -7.89 10.90 7.58
C GLU A 86 -9.24 11.61 7.37
N HIS A 87 -9.31 12.90 7.67
CA HIS A 87 -10.51 13.70 7.44
C HIS A 87 -10.81 13.85 5.94
N ILE A 88 -9.80 14.20 5.14
CA ILE A 88 -9.93 14.30 3.67
C ILE A 88 -10.32 12.94 3.04
N ASN A 89 -9.72 11.86 3.51
CA ASN A 89 -9.96 10.52 2.93
C ASN A 89 -11.37 9.99 3.26
N TYR A 90 -11.86 10.25 4.48
CA TYR A 90 -13.21 9.88 4.89
C TYR A 90 -14.27 10.47 3.94
N GLU A 91 -14.06 11.69 3.50
CA GLU A 91 -14.99 12.39 2.64
C GLU A 91 -14.96 11.95 1.18
N LYS A 92 -13.75 11.61 0.67
CA LYS A 92 -13.61 11.05 -0.70
C LYS A 92 -14.34 9.71 -0.88
N GLN A 93 -14.50 8.90 0.17
CA GLN A 93 -15.24 7.63 0.10
C GLN A 93 -16.75 7.82 -0.08
N TYR A 94 -17.30 8.94 0.35
CA TYR A 94 -18.72 9.26 0.22
C TYR A 94 -19.04 10.15 -1.00
N SER A 95 -18.04 10.83 -1.57
CA SER A 95 -18.20 11.67 -2.75
C SER A 95 -18.04 10.83 -4.02
N GLY A 96 -19.10 10.15 -4.43
CA GLY A 96 -19.16 9.43 -5.71
C GLY A 96 -19.18 10.33 -6.95
N PHE A 97 -18.76 11.60 -6.84
CA PHE A 97 -18.94 12.61 -7.89
C PHE A 97 -17.63 12.96 -8.60
N SER A 98 -17.57 12.64 -9.87
CA SER A 98 -16.57 13.13 -10.82
C SER A 98 -16.95 14.52 -11.36
N GLY A 99 -16.35 15.52 -10.84
CA GLY A 99 -15.80 16.72 -11.46
C GLY A 99 -16.61 17.67 -12.34
N HIS A 100 -17.83 17.41 -12.77
CA HIS A 100 -18.56 18.34 -13.64
C HIS A 100 -19.86 18.82 -12.99
N PHE A 101 -19.93 20.15 -12.87
CA PHE A 101 -21.15 20.85 -12.45
C PHE A 101 -22.08 20.99 -13.66
N GLU A 102 -23.28 20.41 -13.57
CA GLU A 102 -24.33 20.59 -14.57
C GLU A 102 -25.45 21.52 -14.04
N GLU A 103 -26.08 22.26 -14.95
CA GLU A 103 -27.23 23.13 -14.57
C GLU A 103 -28.43 22.34 -14.04
N SER A 104 -28.49 21.05 -14.34
CA SER A 104 -29.49 20.09 -13.89
C SER A 104 -29.30 19.54 -12.49
N ASP A 105 -28.15 19.85 -11.83
CA ASP A 105 -27.81 19.28 -10.53
C ASP A 105 -28.90 19.53 -9.48
N SER A 106 -29.18 18.50 -8.71
CA SER A 106 -30.15 18.51 -7.63
C SER A 106 -29.67 19.35 -6.43
N ALA A 107 -30.59 19.76 -5.56
CA ALA A 107 -30.25 20.47 -4.33
C ALA A 107 -29.27 19.66 -3.45
N TRP A 108 -29.41 18.34 -3.44
CA TRP A 108 -28.50 17.43 -2.70
C TRP A 108 -27.11 17.41 -3.27
N GLU A 109 -26.98 17.31 -4.59
CA GLU A 109 -25.70 17.37 -5.28
C GLU A 109 -24.98 18.68 -5.03
N LEU A 110 -25.72 19.80 -5.04
CA LEU A 110 -25.17 21.12 -4.74
C LEU A 110 -24.71 21.27 -3.29
N LEU A 111 -25.49 20.76 -2.33
CA LEU A 111 -25.09 20.77 -0.92
C LEU A 111 -23.88 19.87 -0.69
N HIS A 112 -23.82 18.74 -1.34
CA HIS A 112 -22.69 17.84 -1.28
C HIS A 112 -21.42 18.49 -1.85
N ARG A 113 -21.55 19.14 -3.02
CA ARG A 113 -20.45 19.90 -3.62
C ARG A 113 -19.98 21.07 -2.75
N LEU A 114 -20.90 21.73 -2.07
CA LEU A 114 -20.57 22.78 -1.09
C LEU A 114 -19.73 22.24 0.07
N GLU A 115 -20.07 21.05 0.59
CA GLU A 115 -19.27 20.39 1.63
C GLU A 115 -17.90 19.96 1.10
N GLU A 116 -17.82 19.36 -0.09
CA GLU A 116 -16.51 19.01 -0.70
C GLU A 116 -15.57 20.22 -0.81
N ILE A 117 -16.09 21.36 -1.28
CA ILE A 117 -15.27 22.57 -1.40
C ILE A 117 -14.91 23.15 -0.03
N ASN A 118 -15.84 23.09 0.94
CA ASN A 118 -15.55 23.49 2.31
C ASN A 118 -14.42 22.65 2.94
N ASP A 119 -14.44 21.35 2.67
CA ASP A 119 -13.42 20.46 3.22
C ASP A 119 -12.08 20.61 2.50
N TYR A 120 -12.10 20.92 1.20
CA TYR A 120 -10.91 21.40 0.50
C TYR A 120 -10.31 22.64 1.17
N VAL A 121 -11.15 23.67 1.47
CA VAL A 121 -10.67 24.88 2.15
C VAL A 121 -10.05 24.56 3.50
N LYS A 122 -10.73 23.76 4.32
CA LYS A 122 -10.20 23.33 5.63
C LYS A 122 -8.90 22.53 5.50
N SER A 123 -8.82 21.67 4.49
CA SER A 123 -7.64 20.85 4.22
C SER A 123 -6.43 21.68 3.84
N VAL A 124 -6.61 22.67 2.97
CA VAL A 124 -5.54 23.60 2.61
C VAL A 124 -5.07 24.39 3.84
N GLU A 125 -6.00 24.89 4.66
CA GLU A 125 -5.66 25.60 5.92
C GLU A 125 -4.90 24.71 6.90
N ALA A 126 -5.36 23.49 7.10
CA ALA A 126 -4.74 22.55 8.01
C ALA A 126 -3.35 22.11 7.53
N LEU A 127 -3.19 21.85 6.22
CA LEU A 127 -1.88 21.56 5.63
C LEU A 127 -0.92 22.74 5.74
N GLN A 128 -1.39 23.95 5.44
CA GLN A 128 -0.58 25.16 5.58
C GLN A 128 -0.11 25.38 7.02
N ASN A 129 -1.00 25.27 8.00
CA ASN A 129 -0.68 25.39 9.41
C ASN A 129 0.31 24.30 9.87
N CYS A 130 0.09 23.06 9.44
CA CYS A 130 0.97 21.95 9.78
C CYS A 130 2.36 22.15 9.17
N LEU A 131 2.47 22.34 7.84
CA LEU A 131 3.75 22.42 7.15
C LEU A 131 4.56 23.67 7.49
N SER A 132 3.90 24.81 7.80
CA SER A 132 4.59 26.04 8.19
C SER A 132 5.34 25.95 9.51
N GLY A 133 4.88 25.08 10.41
CA GLY A 133 5.47 24.90 11.75
C GLY A 133 6.77 24.07 11.78
N PHE A 134 7.19 23.46 10.66
CA PHE A 134 8.34 22.56 10.61
C PHE A 134 9.41 23.00 9.61
N GLU A 135 10.68 22.77 9.97
CA GLU A 135 11.81 22.88 9.04
C GLU A 135 11.91 21.59 8.21
N LEU A 136 11.80 21.75 6.90
CA LEU A 136 11.86 20.67 5.93
C LEU A 136 13.13 20.82 5.09
N LYS A 137 13.83 19.71 4.83
CA LYS A 137 15.11 19.72 4.10
C LYS A 137 14.96 19.19 2.67
N SER A 138 14.05 18.24 2.46
CA SER A 138 13.83 17.64 1.16
C SER A 138 13.23 18.62 0.16
N LYS A 139 13.65 18.48 -1.10
CA LYS A 139 13.10 19.27 -2.21
C LYS A 139 11.59 19.09 -2.31
N GLY A 140 11.09 17.85 -2.30
CA GLY A 140 9.67 17.55 -2.49
C GLY A 140 8.77 18.12 -1.39
N MET A 141 9.17 18.01 -0.11
CA MET A 141 8.38 18.60 0.98
C MET A 141 8.41 20.12 0.96
N ASN A 142 9.50 20.74 0.53
CA ASN A 142 9.57 22.19 0.35
C ASN A 142 8.74 22.68 -0.85
N GLU A 143 8.71 21.94 -1.95
CA GLU A 143 7.85 22.21 -3.10
C GLU A 143 6.37 22.13 -2.70
N LEU A 144 5.99 21.09 -1.95
CA LEU A 144 4.64 20.96 -1.40
C LEU A 144 4.29 22.13 -0.47
N LYS A 145 5.20 22.48 0.45
CA LYS A 145 5.00 23.63 1.36
C LYS A 145 4.81 24.93 0.59
N SER A 146 5.59 25.14 -0.45
CA SER A 146 5.46 26.32 -1.33
C SER A 146 4.13 26.31 -2.08
N TYR A 147 3.75 25.18 -2.66
CA TYR A 147 2.47 24.99 -3.34
C TYR A 147 1.26 25.27 -2.44
N VAL A 148 1.26 24.72 -1.23
CA VAL A 148 0.17 24.94 -0.25
C VAL A 148 0.14 26.42 0.19
N ASN A 149 1.30 27.06 0.38
CA ASN A 149 1.37 28.48 0.71
C ASN A 149 0.87 29.37 -0.45
N GLU A 150 1.22 29.05 -1.69
CA GLU A 150 0.72 29.77 -2.87
C GLU A 150 -0.81 29.66 -2.96
N LEU A 151 -1.36 28.46 -2.78
CA LEU A 151 -2.82 28.25 -2.74
C LEU A 151 -3.48 29.05 -1.62
N TYR A 152 -2.91 29.02 -0.41
CA TYR A 152 -3.47 29.70 0.75
C TYR A 152 -3.43 31.23 0.64
N THR A 153 -2.39 31.79 0.00
CA THR A 153 -2.21 33.24 -0.16
C THR A 153 -2.88 33.79 -1.42
N ASP A 154 -3.41 32.93 -2.29
CA ASP A 154 -4.10 33.37 -3.51
C ASP A 154 -5.39 34.12 -3.17
N ASN A 155 -5.63 35.25 -3.85
CA ASN A 155 -6.83 36.05 -3.67
C ASN A 155 -8.11 35.27 -3.96
N GLY A 156 -8.07 34.36 -4.94
CA GLY A 156 -9.20 33.48 -5.28
C GLY A 156 -9.53 32.52 -4.15
N PHE A 157 -8.53 32.01 -3.41
CA PHE A 157 -8.75 31.16 -2.24
C PHE A 157 -9.38 31.94 -1.08
N ALA A 158 -8.97 33.18 -0.84
CA ALA A 158 -9.56 34.04 0.18
C ALA A 158 -11.03 34.37 -0.13
N GLU A 159 -11.35 34.64 -1.41
CA GLU A 159 -12.72 34.86 -1.88
C GLU A 159 -13.56 33.57 -1.75
N LEU A 160 -13.01 32.43 -2.18
CA LEU A 160 -13.64 31.13 -2.02
C LEU A 160 -14.00 30.84 -0.57
N LYS A 161 -13.05 31.01 0.35
CA LYS A 161 -13.26 30.79 1.78
C LYS A 161 -14.42 31.66 2.32
N LYS A 162 -14.45 32.92 1.96
CA LYS A 162 -15.51 33.84 2.36
C LYS A 162 -16.86 33.40 1.78
N ASP A 163 -16.93 33.12 0.49
CA ASP A 163 -18.15 32.68 -0.19
C ASP A 163 -18.71 31.38 0.43
N ILE A 164 -17.85 30.41 0.75
CA ILE A 164 -18.26 29.16 1.41
C ILE A 164 -18.77 29.39 2.83
N GLN A 165 -18.09 30.24 3.61
CA GLN A 165 -18.54 30.60 4.95
C GLN A 165 -19.92 31.26 4.94
N GLU A 166 -20.20 32.18 4.01
CA GLU A 166 -21.49 32.81 3.84
C GLU A 166 -22.59 31.82 3.41
N LEU A 167 -22.26 30.90 2.52
CA LEU A 167 -23.20 29.84 2.11
C LEU A 167 -23.52 28.91 3.28
N LYS A 168 -22.53 28.45 4.03
CA LYS A 168 -22.72 27.59 5.21
C LYS A 168 -23.54 28.29 6.29
N ALA A 169 -23.29 29.54 6.56
CA ALA A 169 -24.10 30.29 7.53
C ALA A 169 -25.59 30.33 7.12
N SER A 170 -25.89 30.36 5.82
CA SER A 170 -27.25 30.30 5.32
C SER A 170 -27.88 28.91 5.36
N THR A 171 -27.08 27.83 5.33
CA THR A 171 -27.54 26.43 5.37
C THR A 171 -27.50 25.80 6.76
N GLN A 172 -26.71 26.32 7.71
CA GLN A 172 -26.53 25.76 9.06
C GLN A 172 -27.82 25.59 9.87
N ASN A 173 -28.88 26.28 9.48
CA ASN A 173 -30.19 26.19 10.14
C ASN A 173 -31.02 24.98 9.71
N LEU A 174 -30.59 24.22 8.72
CA LEU A 174 -31.30 23.03 8.24
C LEU A 174 -30.68 21.78 8.84
N LYS A 175 -31.33 21.20 9.86
CA LYS A 175 -30.80 20.02 10.61
C LYS A 175 -31.61 18.76 10.35
N SER A 176 -32.90 18.90 10.01
CA SER A 176 -33.73 17.75 9.70
C SER A 176 -34.94 18.15 8.87
N ILE A 177 -35.59 17.16 8.27
CA ILE A 177 -36.81 17.32 7.45
C ILE A 177 -37.88 16.45 8.07
N THR A 178 -39.11 16.99 8.16
CA THR A 178 -40.29 16.23 8.54
C THR A 178 -41.13 15.91 7.30
N VAL A 179 -41.42 14.64 7.10
CA VAL A 179 -42.22 14.12 5.99
C VAL A 179 -43.52 13.54 6.55
N GLY A 180 -44.65 13.92 6.00
CA GLY A 180 -45.95 13.36 6.32
C GLY A 180 -46.35 12.31 5.29
N ILE A 181 -47.00 11.24 5.75
CA ILE A 181 -47.56 10.19 4.92
C ILE A 181 -49.08 10.12 5.21
N ASN A 182 -49.91 10.38 4.20
CA ASN A 182 -51.36 10.23 4.31
C ASN A 182 -51.74 8.76 4.13
N LEU A 183 -52.68 8.29 4.93
CA LEU A 183 -53.22 6.95 4.86
C LEU A 183 -54.69 6.97 4.35
N ASN A 184 -55.04 5.98 3.54
CA ASN A 184 -56.44 5.74 3.15
C ASN A 184 -57.23 5.03 4.26
N GLU A 185 -58.51 4.74 4.03
CA GLU A 185 -59.41 4.05 4.98
C GLU A 185 -58.94 2.62 5.32
N LYS A 186 -58.05 2.04 4.52
CA LYS A 186 -57.42 0.73 4.74
C LYS A 186 -56.02 0.83 5.39
N PHE A 187 -55.61 2.01 5.87
CA PHE A 187 -54.28 2.31 6.41
C PHE A 187 -53.14 2.11 5.41
N GLU A 188 -53.44 2.14 4.10
CA GLU A 188 -52.42 2.10 3.06
C GLU A 188 -51.94 3.52 2.75
N ALA A 189 -50.64 3.72 2.54
CA ALA A 189 -50.07 5.00 2.19
C ALA A 189 -50.56 5.46 0.81
N HIS A 190 -51.18 6.64 0.72
CA HIS A 190 -51.69 7.19 -0.54
C HIS A 190 -51.19 8.60 -0.86
N GLY A 191 -50.46 9.25 0.03
CA GLY A 191 -49.87 10.57 -0.16
C GLY A 191 -48.62 10.74 0.69
N ILE A 192 -47.58 11.40 0.14
CA ILE A 192 -46.41 11.80 0.86
C ILE A 192 -46.20 13.30 0.70
N GLY A 193 -45.91 14.01 1.77
CA GLY A 193 -45.70 15.45 1.75
C GLY A 193 -44.55 15.86 2.66
N LEU A 194 -43.87 16.94 2.29
CA LEU A 194 -42.91 17.59 3.13
C LEU A 194 -43.63 18.56 4.06
N ILE A 195 -43.49 18.34 5.38
CA ILE A 195 -44.18 19.13 6.40
C ILE A 195 -43.35 20.34 6.83
N SER A 196 -42.09 20.12 7.16
CA SER A 196 -41.22 21.21 7.63
C SER A 196 -39.73 20.93 7.48
N PHE A 197 -38.94 22.00 7.37
CA PHE A 197 -37.52 22.00 7.59
C PHE A 197 -37.24 22.42 9.05
N ASN A 198 -36.42 21.66 9.74
CA ASN A 198 -36.15 21.86 11.17
C ASN A 198 -34.71 22.29 11.45
N LYS A 199 -34.56 23.16 12.44
CA LYS A 199 -33.26 23.64 12.95
C LYS A 199 -32.63 22.70 13.95
N LYS A 200 -33.31 21.62 14.34
CA LYS A 200 -32.83 20.61 15.31
C LYS A 200 -32.79 19.23 14.68
N GLU A 201 -31.82 18.43 15.09
CA GLU A 201 -31.72 17.03 14.68
C GLU A 201 -32.76 16.17 15.38
N PHE A 202 -33.33 15.18 14.68
CA PHE A 202 -34.12 14.13 15.30
C PHE A 202 -33.23 13.18 16.08
N THR A 203 -33.55 12.98 17.35
CA THR A 203 -32.88 11.94 18.18
C THR A 203 -33.86 10.80 18.45
N LYS A 204 -33.38 9.58 18.59
CA LYS A 204 -34.22 8.39 18.89
C LYS A 204 -35.09 8.61 20.15
N SER A 205 -34.61 9.32 21.13
CA SER A 205 -35.36 9.64 22.37
C SER A 205 -36.47 10.62 22.14
N SER A 206 -36.35 11.58 21.20
CA SER A 206 -37.40 12.57 20.92
C SER A 206 -38.53 12.00 20.07
N ALA A 207 -38.26 11.07 19.16
CA ALA A 207 -39.28 10.48 18.31
C ALA A 207 -40.18 9.47 19.05
N VAL A 208 -39.60 8.59 19.86
CA VAL A 208 -40.32 7.54 20.59
C VAL A 208 -40.90 8.05 21.91
N GLY A 209 -40.17 8.86 22.66
CA GLY A 209 -40.60 9.38 23.95
C GLY A 209 -41.81 10.34 23.84
N ASN A 210 -41.83 11.18 22.81
CA ASN A 210 -42.94 12.08 22.56
C ASN A 210 -44.21 11.36 22.05
N PHE A 211 -44.04 10.27 21.31
CA PHE A 211 -45.17 9.47 20.83
C PHE A 211 -45.84 8.67 21.97
N VAL A 212 -45.05 8.07 22.85
CA VAL A 212 -45.57 7.29 23.98
C VAL A 212 -46.19 8.18 25.06
N SER A 213 -45.59 9.33 25.37
CA SER A 213 -46.13 10.24 26.37
C SER A 213 -47.44 10.94 25.91
N LYS A 214 -47.63 11.15 24.60
CA LYS A 214 -48.85 11.76 24.03
C LYS A 214 -49.97 10.76 23.79
N LEU A 215 -49.67 9.47 23.63
CA LEU A 215 -50.69 8.41 23.63
C LEU A 215 -51.29 8.16 25.02
N ALA A 216 -50.54 8.50 26.08
CA ALA A 216 -50.99 8.34 27.47
C ALA A 216 -51.75 9.56 28.02
N SER A 217 -51.64 10.72 27.40
CA SER A 217 -52.41 11.94 27.74
C SER A 217 -53.45 12.24 26.67
N LYS A 218 -54.71 12.40 27.10
CA LYS A 218 -55.84 12.74 26.23
C LYS A 218 -55.79 14.18 25.67
N GLU A 219 -54.63 14.83 25.65
CA GLU A 219 -54.48 16.18 25.13
C GLU A 219 -54.06 16.15 23.66
N SER A 220 -54.76 16.96 22.88
CA SER A 220 -54.53 17.16 21.44
C SER A 220 -53.03 17.40 21.16
N LEU A 221 -52.57 16.88 20.02
CA LEU A 221 -51.28 17.17 19.42
C LEU A 221 -51.12 18.69 19.23
N ASN A 222 -50.73 19.39 20.28
CA ASN A 222 -50.48 20.82 20.21
C ASN A 222 -49.10 21.10 19.62
N GLU A 223 -49.08 22.02 18.72
CA GLU A 223 -48.12 22.49 17.75
C GLU A 223 -46.79 23.01 18.32
N GLU A 224 -46.66 23.16 19.63
CA GLU A 224 -45.50 23.83 20.27
C GLU A 224 -44.18 23.07 20.31
N SER A 225 -44.12 21.79 19.89
CA SER A 225 -42.87 21.01 19.88
C SER A 225 -42.14 20.95 18.52
N TRP A 226 -42.73 21.45 17.48
CA TRP A 226 -42.25 21.42 16.09
C TRP A 226 -42.17 22.86 15.58
N ASN A 227 -40.99 23.38 15.37
CA ASN A 227 -40.69 24.80 15.12
C ASN A 227 -41.47 25.55 14.04
N ASP A 228 -41.51 26.78 14.24
CA ASP A 228 -41.98 28.09 13.79
C ASP A 228 -42.29 28.35 12.30
N ASP A 229 -41.99 27.47 11.35
CA ASP A 229 -42.29 27.70 9.94
C ASP A 229 -42.93 26.46 9.28
N PHE A 230 -44.22 26.24 9.57
CA PHE A 230 -45.04 25.27 8.83
C PHE A 230 -45.41 25.82 7.46
N LYS A 231 -44.83 25.27 6.39
CA LYS A 231 -45.37 25.37 5.04
C LYS A 231 -45.75 23.97 4.57
N PHE A 232 -47.07 23.73 4.51
CA PHE A 232 -47.63 22.50 3.98
C PHE A 232 -47.54 22.54 2.44
N HIS A 233 -46.75 21.63 1.86
CA HIS A 233 -46.75 21.38 0.42
C HIS A 233 -47.30 20.00 0.16
N GLU A 234 -48.54 19.92 -0.31
CA GLU A 234 -49.18 18.69 -0.71
C GLU A 234 -48.60 18.25 -2.06
N ILE A 235 -47.97 17.07 -2.06
CA ILE A 235 -47.61 16.39 -3.30
C ILE A 235 -48.82 15.57 -3.73
N THR A 236 -49.68 16.15 -4.56
CA THR A 236 -50.74 15.39 -5.22
C THR A 236 -50.09 14.46 -6.24
N ALA A 237 -50.00 13.18 -5.90
CA ALA A 237 -49.62 12.15 -6.85
C ALA A 237 -50.74 11.97 -7.87
N GLN A 238 -50.59 12.60 -9.02
CA GLN A 238 -51.49 12.37 -10.15
C GLN A 238 -51.22 11.03 -10.88
N ASN A 239 -50.25 10.25 -10.45
CA ASN A 239 -49.93 8.94 -11.01
C ASN A 239 -49.74 7.91 -9.89
N ASN A 240 -50.58 6.89 -9.88
CA ASN A 240 -50.53 5.73 -8.97
C ASN A 240 -49.17 4.98 -9.00
N ASP A 241 -48.39 5.11 -10.07
CA ASP A 241 -47.06 4.52 -10.24
C ASP A 241 -46.03 4.94 -9.19
N ILE A 242 -46.15 6.10 -8.57
CA ILE A 242 -45.18 6.63 -7.60
C ILE A 242 -45.38 5.94 -6.25
N PHE A 243 -46.60 5.66 -5.87
CA PHE A 243 -46.94 5.01 -4.61
C PHE A 243 -46.57 3.54 -4.60
N GLU A 244 -46.84 2.81 -5.68
CA GLU A 244 -46.38 1.42 -5.81
C GLU A 244 -44.84 1.31 -5.73
N LYS A 245 -44.14 2.30 -6.28
CA LYS A 245 -42.68 2.36 -6.21
C LYS A 245 -42.16 2.65 -4.79
N ILE A 246 -42.76 3.52 -4.02
CA ILE A 246 -42.36 3.85 -2.64
C ILE A 246 -42.69 2.70 -1.69
N ILE A 247 -43.84 2.05 -1.82
CA ILE A 247 -44.21 0.89 -1.00
C ILE A 247 -43.35 -0.33 -1.34
N SER A 248 -43.04 -0.53 -2.61
CA SER A 248 -42.12 -1.62 -3.01
C SER A 248 -40.67 -1.40 -2.56
N MET A 249 -40.24 -0.17 -2.28
CA MET A 249 -38.93 0.16 -1.72
C MET A 249 -38.77 -0.24 -0.25
N ALA A 250 -39.88 -0.33 0.50
CA ALA A 250 -39.84 -0.83 1.88
C ALA A 250 -39.58 -2.36 1.94
N SER A 251 -39.66 -3.05 0.81
CA SER A 251 -39.63 -4.52 0.76
C SER A 251 -38.56 -5.18 -0.13
N VAL A 252 -37.83 -4.45 -0.99
CA VAL A 252 -36.84 -5.08 -1.91
C VAL A 252 -35.61 -4.21 -2.21
N ASN A 253 -34.46 -4.87 -2.17
CA ASN A 253 -33.10 -4.42 -2.45
C ASN A 253 -32.87 -3.67 -3.79
N ASP A 254 -32.04 -2.65 -3.72
CA ASP A 254 -30.91 -2.21 -4.59
C ASP A 254 -31.13 -1.53 -5.96
N VAL A 255 -32.28 -1.43 -6.57
CA VAL A 255 -32.33 -0.89 -7.96
C VAL A 255 -33.19 0.38 -8.14
N ARG A 256 -33.81 0.90 -7.07
CA ARG A 256 -34.82 1.96 -7.19
C ARG A 256 -34.58 3.24 -6.37
N VAL A 257 -33.34 3.43 -5.89
CA VAL A 257 -33.00 4.62 -5.08
C VAL A 257 -33.02 5.92 -5.88
N GLU A 258 -32.65 5.87 -7.16
CA GLU A 258 -32.57 7.06 -8.05
C GLU A 258 -33.90 7.83 -8.19
N ASN A 259 -35.03 7.13 -8.22
CA ASN A 259 -36.34 7.81 -8.45
C ASN A 259 -36.89 8.52 -7.21
N SER A 260 -36.61 8.04 -6.00
CA SER A 260 -37.08 8.70 -4.77
C SER A 260 -36.27 9.98 -4.49
N THR A 261 -35.00 9.98 -4.81
CA THR A 261 -34.10 11.14 -4.71
C THR A 261 -34.60 12.27 -5.61
N TYR A 262 -35.01 11.96 -6.85
CA TYR A 262 -35.54 12.95 -7.80
C TYR A 262 -36.76 13.71 -7.30
N TYR A 263 -37.71 13.04 -6.65
CA TYR A 263 -38.92 13.72 -6.13
C TYR A 263 -38.63 14.53 -4.88
N MET A 264 -37.80 14.06 -3.99
CA MET A 264 -37.35 14.82 -2.82
C MET A 264 -36.58 16.07 -3.25
N ASP A 265 -35.74 15.96 -4.28
CA ASP A 265 -35.03 17.08 -4.88
C ASP A 265 -35.97 18.15 -5.47
N LYS A 266 -37.01 17.74 -6.19
CA LYS A 266 -37.97 18.68 -6.78
C LYS A 266 -38.69 19.49 -5.71
N ILE A 267 -39.01 18.87 -4.57
CA ILE A 267 -39.65 19.54 -3.44
C ILE A 267 -38.63 20.43 -2.71
N ALA A 268 -37.47 19.92 -2.42
CA ALA A 268 -36.37 20.67 -1.80
C ALA A 268 -36.05 21.93 -2.63
N ASN A 269 -35.90 21.79 -3.94
CA ASN A 269 -35.67 22.91 -4.87
C ASN A 269 -36.80 23.96 -4.83
N SER A 270 -38.07 23.55 -4.68
CA SER A 270 -39.18 24.49 -4.59
C SER A 270 -39.22 25.30 -3.28
N MET A 271 -38.80 24.68 -2.17
CA MET A 271 -38.84 25.27 -0.83
C MET A 271 -37.59 26.10 -0.49
N ILE A 272 -36.41 25.65 -0.94
CA ILE A 272 -35.15 26.33 -0.70
C ILE A 272 -34.58 26.99 -1.96
N GLY A 273 -35.44 27.27 -2.94
CA GLY A 273 -35.05 27.75 -4.26
C GLY A 273 -34.15 29.00 -4.26
N SER A 274 -34.36 29.93 -3.31
CA SER A 274 -33.47 31.09 -3.15
C SER A 274 -32.04 30.69 -2.66
N ILE A 275 -31.97 29.72 -1.75
CA ILE A 275 -30.69 29.18 -1.22
C ILE A 275 -30.02 28.38 -2.33
N VAL A 276 -30.76 27.50 -3.00
CA VAL A 276 -30.25 26.69 -4.13
C VAL A 276 -29.72 27.60 -5.24
N HIS A 277 -30.44 28.65 -5.58
CA HIS A 277 -29.98 29.59 -6.60
C HIS A 277 -28.70 30.33 -6.19
N LYS A 278 -28.59 30.73 -4.91
CA LYS A 278 -27.39 31.35 -4.38
C LYS A 278 -26.20 30.36 -4.39
N ILE A 279 -26.45 29.10 -3.99
CA ILE A 279 -25.40 28.04 -4.03
C ILE A 279 -24.94 27.83 -5.48
N LYS A 280 -25.88 27.64 -6.43
CA LYS A 280 -25.56 27.48 -7.86
C LYS A 280 -24.74 28.65 -8.40
N ALA A 281 -25.17 29.88 -8.14
CA ALA A 281 -24.48 31.07 -8.62
C ALA A 281 -23.04 31.18 -8.05
N THR A 282 -22.85 30.82 -6.80
CA THR A 282 -21.53 30.85 -6.15
C THR A 282 -20.66 29.69 -6.64
N LEU A 283 -21.18 28.46 -6.68
CA LEU A 283 -20.39 27.29 -7.13
C LEU A 283 -19.98 27.38 -8.60
N LYS A 284 -20.74 28.06 -9.45
CA LYS A 284 -20.34 28.35 -10.86
C LYS A 284 -19.00 29.07 -10.97
N LYS A 285 -18.59 29.86 -9.97
CA LYS A 285 -17.28 30.54 -9.95
C LYS A 285 -16.12 29.55 -9.76
N TYR A 286 -16.40 28.40 -9.16
CA TYR A 286 -15.38 27.48 -8.62
C TYR A 286 -15.39 26.10 -9.29
N VAL A 287 -15.93 26.01 -10.53
CA VAL A 287 -16.04 24.75 -11.30
C VAL A 287 -14.69 24.07 -11.54
N TYR A 288 -13.62 24.84 -11.62
CA TYR A 288 -12.27 24.38 -11.99
C TYR A 288 -11.29 24.31 -10.81
N ILE A 289 -11.77 24.28 -9.56
CA ILE A 289 -10.84 24.10 -8.43
C ILE A 289 -10.26 22.68 -8.46
N PRO A 290 -8.93 22.52 -8.55
CA PRO A 290 -8.30 21.22 -8.57
C PRO A 290 -8.27 20.62 -7.15
N VAL A 291 -9.42 20.19 -6.63
CA VAL A 291 -9.51 19.46 -5.36
C VAL A 291 -8.72 18.15 -5.42
N THR A 292 -8.50 17.63 -6.64
CA THR A 292 -7.84 16.35 -6.90
C THR A 292 -6.35 16.35 -6.57
N ASP A 293 -5.62 17.44 -6.77
CA ASP A 293 -4.15 17.45 -6.67
C ASP A 293 -3.66 17.13 -5.25
N ILE A 294 -4.28 17.69 -4.21
CA ILE A 294 -3.92 17.41 -2.82
C ILE A 294 -4.38 16.01 -2.40
N THR A 295 -5.58 15.59 -2.83
CA THR A 295 -6.12 14.27 -2.45
C THR A 295 -5.35 13.12 -3.08
N ASP A 296 -4.73 13.32 -4.23
CA ASP A 296 -3.90 12.32 -4.90
C ASP A 296 -2.59 12.04 -4.14
N LEU A 297 -2.10 13.00 -3.34
CA LEU A 297 -0.92 12.83 -2.49
C LEU A 297 -1.18 12.01 -1.21
N ILE A 298 -2.45 11.83 -0.81
CA ILE A 298 -2.79 11.15 0.46
C ILE A 298 -2.18 9.75 0.55
N PRO A 299 -2.29 8.86 -0.45
CA PRO A 299 -1.69 7.53 -0.37
C PRO A 299 -0.17 7.55 -0.21
N GLU A 300 0.50 8.53 -0.82
CA GLU A 300 1.96 8.70 -0.76
C GLU A 300 2.39 9.17 0.64
N PHE A 301 1.68 10.12 1.24
CA PHE A 301 1.91 10.55 2.61
C PHE A 301 1.67 9.42 3.60
N VAL A 302 0.53 8.75 3.50
CA VAL A 302 0.17 7.65 4.42
C VAL A 302 1.22 6.54 4.34
N PHE A 303 1.71 6.22 3.14
CA PHE A 303 2.79 5.26 2.95
C PHE A 303 4.03 5.64 3.77
N PHE A 304 4.56 6.84 3.57
CA PHE A 304 5.77 7.27 4.29
C PHE A 304 5.56 7.38 5.81
N ILE A 305 4.42 7.91 6.24
CA ILE A 305 4.13 8.07 7.68
C ILE A 305 4.00 6.72 8.38
N ARG A 306 3.26 5.77 7.81
CA ARG A 306 3.09 4.43 8.38
C ARG A 306 4.42 3.68 8.50
N PHE A 307 5.27 3.75 7.47
CA PHE A 307 6.60 3.15 7.54
C PHE A 307 7.51 3.86 8.54
N ALA A 308 7.46 5.18 8.64
CA ALA A 308 8.22 5.93 9.64
C ALA A 308 7.81 5.54 11.06
N ASP A 309 6.51 5.43 11.34
CA ASP A 309 5.98 5.00 12.64
C ASP A 309 6.40 3.56 12.97
N TYR A 310 6.26 2.65 11.99
CA TYR A 310 6.68 1.26 12.17
C TYR A 310 8.16 1.15 12.50
N ILE A 311 9.02 1.85 11.76
CA ILE A 311 10.47 1.82 11.97
C ILE A 311 10.86 2.46 13.31
N ARG A 312 10.23 3.57 13.71
CA ARG A 312 10.44 4.16 15.04
C ARG A 312 10.13 3.16 16.16
N ASN A 313 8.98 2.49 16.07
CA ASN A 313 8.59 1.46 17.04
C ASN A 313 9.59 0.30 17.08
N MET A 314 10.05 -0.17 15.92
CA MET A 314 11.06 -1.24 15.88
C MET A 314 12.41 -0.80 16.42
N LYS A 315 12.85 0.44 16.18
CA LYS A 315 14.08 0.98 16.77
C LYS A 315 13.98 1.12 18.29
N GLU A 316 12.84 1.50 18.84
CA GLU A 316 12.60 1.51 20.30
C GLU A 316 12.73 0.11 20.91
N LYS A 317 12.38 -0.94 20.15
CA LYS A 317 12.61 -2.34 20.53
C LYS A 317 14.05 -2.81 20.33
N GLY A 318 14.95 -1.95 19.87
CA GLY A 318 16.38 -2.23 19.68
C GLY A 318 16.79 -2.75 18.30
N PHE A 319 15.88 -2.83 17.33
CA PHE A 319 16.23 -3.23 15.96
C PHE A 319 16.95 -2.12 15.22
N ILE A 320 17.90 -2.49 14.36
CA ILE A 320 18.76 -1.56 13.63
C ILE A 320 18.20 -1.32 12.23
N PHE A 321 18.08 -0.04 11.86
CA PHE A 321 17.71 0.38 10.51
C PHE A 321 18.66 1.46 10.01
N ALA A 322 19.04 1.37 8.76
CA ALA A 322 19.92 2.34 8.11
C ALA A 322 19.20 3.09 6.98
N LYS A 323 19.57 4.35 6.78
CA LYS A 323 19.23 5.11 5.59
C LYS A 323 19.98 4.52 4.39
N PRO A 324 19.28 4.16 3.29
CA PRO A 324 19.96 3.72 2.07
C PRO A 324 20.69 4.89 1.41
N GLN A 325 21.81 4.59 0.74
CA GLN A 325 22.64 5.57 0.06
C GLN A 325 22.91 5.14 -1.38
N ILE A 326 22.79 6.08 -2.32
CA ILE A 326 23.17 5.82 -3.70
C ILE A 326 24.68 5.76 -3.85
N ALA A 327 25.16 4.76 -4.59
CA ALA A 327 26.60 4.53 -4.85
C ALA A 327 27.09 5.41 -6.01
N ALA A 328 27.12 6.73 -5.81
CA ALA A 328 27.53 7.69 -6.84
C ALA A 328 28.96 7.38 -7.34
N GLY A 329 29.14 7.37 -8.67
CA GLY A 329 30.44 7.11 -9.31
C GLY A 329 30.88 5.66 -9.31
N LYS A 330 30.08 4.72 -8.77
CA LYS A 330 30.32 3.28 -8.87
C LYS A 330 29.62 2.66 -10.09
N ASP A 331 29.99 1.42 -10.41
CA ASP A 331 29.31 0.65 -11.47
C ASP A 331 27.81 0.51 -11.16
N LYS A 332 26.97 0.48 -12.20
CA LYS A 332 25.51 0.35 -12.09
C LYS A 332 25.06 -0.86 -11.27
N ILE A 333 25.88 -1.90 -11.22
CA ILE A 333 25.60 -3.13 -10.46
C ILE A 333 26.08 -3.08 -9.00
N TYR A 334 26.72 -2.01 -8.56
CA TYR A 334 27.33 -1.94 -7.23
C TYR A 334 26.28 -1.98 -6.10
N MET A 335 26.57 -2.78 -5.08
CA MET A 335 25.87 -2.83 -3.80
C MET A 335 26.85 -3.21 -2.69
N ASP A 336 26.83 -2.50 -1.58
CA ASP A 336 27.50 -2.85 -0.33
C ASP A 336 26.48 -2.78 0.81
N ALA A 337 26.19 -3.94 1.40
CA ALA A 337 25.22 -4.12 2.47
C ALA A 337 25.91 -4.65 3.72
N LYS A 338 25.75 -3.97 4.86
CA LYS A 338 26.36 -4.29 6.15
C LYS A 338 25.32 -4.58 7.20
N GLY A 339 25.52 -5.66 7.95
CA GLY A 339 24.69 -6.02 9.09
C GLY A 339 23.21 -6.26 8.72
N ILE A 340 22.93 -6.68 7.48
CA ILE A 340 21.56 -6.81 6.97
C ILE A 340 20.86 -8.08 7.48
N TYR A 341 19.54 -7.98 7.58
CA TYR A 341 18.69 -9.12 7.92
C TYR A 341 17.31 -9.00 7.26
N ASN A 342 16.55 -10.09 7.24
CA ASN A 342 15.24 -10.13 6.59
C ASN A 342 14.20 -9.38 7.43
N PHE A 343 13.42 -8.50 6.80
CA PHE A 343 12.34 -7.75 7.44
C PHE A 343 11.31 -8.66 8.14
N LYS A 344 11.08 -9.87 7.62
CA LYS A 344 10.16 -10.84 8.24
C LYS A 344 10.59 -11.25 9.65
N LEU A 345 11.89 -11.22 9.96
CA LEU A 345 12.43 -11.55 11.29
C LEU A 345 12.02 -10.51 12.35
N LEU A 346 11.80 -9.25 11.96
CA LEU A 346 11.30 -8.22 12.86
C LEU A 346 10.00 -8.66 13.53
N SER A 347 9.05 -9.15 12.73
CA SER A 347 7.77 -9.63 13.23
C SER A 347 7.92 -10.88 14.11
N ALA A 348 8.82 -11.80 13.74
CA ALA A 348 9.02 -13.04 14.49
C ALA A 348 9.65 -12.78 15.88
N PHE A 349 10.58 -11.82 15.96
CA PHE A 349 11.36 -11.59 17.19
C PHE A 349 10.92 -10.35 17.99
N SER A 350 10.11 -9.45 17.43
CA SER A 350 9.66 -8.25 18.13
C SER A 350 8.74 -8.53 19.33
N GLU A 351 8.07 -9.68 19.35
CA GLU A 351 7.13 -10.08 20.39
C GLU A 351 7.73 -11.15 21.36
N THR A 352 8.91 -11.70 21.03
CA THR A 352 9.50 -12.81 21.80
C THR A 352 10.83 -12.44 22.44
N SER A 353 11.92 -12.56 21.68
CA SER A 353 13.29 -12.52 22.19
C SER A 353 14.09 -11.27 21.81
N GLY A 354 13.49 -10.42 20.97
CA GLY A 354 14.14 -9.19 20.52
C GLY A 354 15.25 -9.41 19.48
N PRO A 355 16.04 -8.38 19.16
CA PRO A 355 17.01 -8.40 18.06
C PRO A 355 18.22 -9.31 18.30
N SER A 356 18.47 -9.75 19.53
CA SER A 356 19.67 -10.55 19.90
C SER A 356 19.74 -11.91 19.22
N GLU A 357 18.63 -12.46 18.76
CA GLU A 357 18.58 -13.73 18.03
C GLU A 357 18.77 -13.58 16.52
N ILE A 358 18.76 -12.35 16.00
CA ILE A 358 18.98 -12.11 14.57
C ILE A 358 20.47 -12.13 14.28
N VAL A 359 20.88 -12.96 13.33
CA VAL A 359 22.25 -12.98 12.82
C VAL A 359 22.36 -12.03 11.64
N PRO A 360 23.05 -10.89 11.80
CA PRO A 360 23.24 -9.93 10.71
C PRO A 360 24.28 -10.45 9.71
N ASN A 361 24.10 -10.12 8.44
CA ASN A 361 24.97 -10.56 7.35
C ASN A 361 25.49 -9.38 6.53
N ASP A 362 26.64 -9.58 5.85
CA ASP A 362 27.23 -8.62 4.94
C ASP A 362 27.25 -9.20 3.54
N LEU A 363 27.00 -8.37 2.53
CA LEU A 363 27.03 -8.80 1.14
C LEU A 363 27.41 -7.63 0.22
N ILE A 364 28.26 -7.91 -0.78
CA ILE A 364 28.71 -6.92 -1.76
C ILE A 364 28.42 -7.46 -3.16
N PHE A 365 27.77 -6.66 -4.02
CA PHE A 365 27.75 -6.90 -5.45
C PHE A 365 28.72 -5.96 -6.17
N ASP A 366 29.57 -6.53 -6.98
CA ASP A 366 30.46 -5.88 -7.94
C ASP A 366 30.74 -6.83 -9.12
N ARG A 367 31.62 -6.46 -10.04
CA ARG A 367 31.92 -7.31 -11.20
C ARG A 367 32.60 -8.64 -10.84
N GLU A 368 33.37 -8.67 -9.76
CA GLU A 368 34.02 -9.89 -9.27
C GLU A 368 33.05 -10.78 -8.46
N LYS A 369 31.93 -10.21 -8.00
CA LYS A 369 30.91 -10.87 -7.19
C LYS A 369 29.53 -10.58 -7.75
N LEU A 370 29.34 -10.87 -9.04
CA LEU A 370 28.09 -10.59 -9.75
C LEU A 370 27.03 -11.67 -9.53
N CYS A 371 27.47 -12.93 -9.53
CA CYS A 371 26.59 -14.07 -9.34
C CYS A 371 27.06 -14.91 -8.14
N TYR A 372 26.29 -14.90 -7.08
CA TYR A 372 26.51 -15.74 -5.91
C TYR A 372 25.87 -17.11 -6.09
N ILE A 373 26.67 -18.17 -6.02
CA ILE A 373 26.16 -19.53 -5.88
C ILE A 373 26.11 -19.84 -4.38
N LEU A 374 24.91 -19.77 -3.81
CA LEU A 374 24.66 -19.93 -2.38
C LEU A 374 24.39 -21.39 -2.05
N THR A 375 25.27 -21.99 -1.25
CA THR A 375 25.17 -23.36 -0.78
C THR A 375 25.18 -23.46 0.75
N GLY A 376 24.97 -24.64 1.29
CA GLY A 376 25.00 -24.90 2.74
C GLY A 376 23.81 -25.72 3.23
N ALA A 377 23.75 -25.98 4.53
CA ALA A 377 22.77 -26.87 5.15
C ALA A 377 21.32 -26.44 4.93
N ASN A 378 20.42 -27.43 4.85
CA ASN A 378 18.97 -27.21 4.85
C ASN A 378 18.53 -26.50 6.14
N ARG A 379 17.57 -25.57 6.01
CA ARG A 379 17.10 -24.71 7.10
C ARG A 379 18.21 -23.82 7.70
N GLY A 380 19.32 -23.60 6.99
CA GLY A 380 20.41 -22.71 7.39
C GLY A 380 20.14 -21.22 7.15
N GLY A 381 18.98 -20.84 6.64
CA GLY A 381 18.62 -19.45 6.36
C GLY A 381 18.93 -18.98 4.93
N LYS A 382 19.27 -19.91 3.99
CA LYS A 382 19.57 -19.56 2.59
C LYS A 382 18.46 -18.75 1.93
N THR A 383 17.22 -19.25 1.95
CA THR A 383 16.05 -18.52 1.38
C THR A 383 15.79 -17.22 2.11
N THR A 384 15.99 -17.18 3.44
CA THR A 384 15.80 -15.98 4.25
C THR A 384 16.73 -14.85 3.84
N ILE A 385 18.03 -15.13 3.65
CA ILE A 385 19.00 -14.11 3.19
C ILE A 385 18.77 -13.72 1.73
N THR A 386 18.42 -14.69 0.87
CA THR A 386 18.06 -14.40 -0.52
C THR A 386 16.90 -13.42 -0.58
N GLN A 387 15.78 -13.67 0.12
CA GLN A 387 14.65 -12.75 0.22
C GLN A 387 15.05 -11.40 0.84
N ALA A 388 15.93 -11.41 1.87
CA ALA A 388 16.38 -10.18 2.52
C ALA A 388 17.00 -9.22 1.50
N VAL A 389 17.90 -9.72 0.63
CA VAL A 389 18.56 -8.89 -0.38
C VAL A 389 17.54 -8.26 -1.34
N GLY A 390 16.56 -9.02 -1.84
CA GLY A 390 15.50 -8.45 -2.69
C GLY A 390 14.69 -7.38 -1.98
N LEU A 391 14.33 -7.62 -0.72
CA LEU A 391 13.59 -6.66 0.10
C LEU A 391 14.38 -5.38 0.38
N LEU A 392 15.71 -5.44 0.50
CA LEU A 392 16.52 -4.23 0.64
C LEU A 392 16.35 -3.29 -0.55
N PHE A 393 16.38 -3.81 -1.78
CA PHE A 393 16.15 -3.01 -2.98
C PHE A 393 14.75 -2.45 -3.03
N VAL A 394 13.73 -3.25 -2.72
CA VAL A 394 12.32 -2.80 -2.70
C VAL A 394 12.13 -1.64 -1.71
N LEU A 395 12.58 -1.80 -0.47
CA LEU A 395 12.46 -0.78 0.58
C LEU A 395 13.28 0.47 0.23
N ALA A 396 14.54 0.30 -0.13
CA ALA A 396 15.44 1.41 -0.42
C ALA A 396 14.98 2.25 -1.62
N GLN A 397 14.53 1.61 -2.72
CA GLN A 397 14.02 2.32 -3.90
C GLN A 397 12.67 2.99 -3.66
N ALA A 398 11.91 2.52 -2.67
CA ALA A 398 10.72 3.22 -2.17
C ALA A 398 11.06 4.35 -1.19
N GLY A 399 12.35 4.60 -0.90
CA GLY A 399 12.80 5.65 0.01
C GLY A 399 12.82 5.27 1.49
N ILE A 400 12.49 4.01 1.82
CA ILE A 400 12.33 3.53 3.19
C ILE A 400 13.67 3.06 3.77
N TYR A 401 13.91 3.31 5.06
CA TYR A 401 15.07 2.75 5.76
C TYR A 401 15.04 1.23 5.75
N ILE A 402 16.21 0.64 5.58
CA ILE A 402 16.37 -0.82 5.46
C ILE A 402 16.78 -1.46 6.80
N PRO A 403 16.40 -2.71 7.06
CA PRO A 403 16.89 -3.46 8.21
C PRO A 403 18.36 -3.83 8.04
N GLY A 404 19.24 -3.16 8.78
CA GLY A 404 20.68 -3.31 8.70
C GLY A 404 21.44 -2.09 9.19
N GLU A 405 22.79 -2.18 9.17
CA GLU A 405 23.70 -1.12 9.64
C GLU A 405 24.04 -0.10 8.55
N ALA A 406 24.21 -0.56 7.31
CA ALA A 406 24.49 0.30 6.16
C ALA A 406 24.05 -0.38 4.85
N PHE A 407 23.62 0.44 3.88
CA PHE A 407 23.29 -0.01 2.54
C PHE A 407 23.62 1.06 1.51
N THR A 408 24.65 0.81 0.72
CA THR A 408 25.09 1.67 -0.37
C THR A 408 24.90 0.90 -1.68
N PHE A 409 24.13 1.44 -2.63
CA PHE A 409 23.74 0.67 -3.81
C PHE A 409 23.41 1.54 -5.02
N ASN A 410 23.36 0.92 -6.18
CA ASN A 410 22.71 1.48 -7.36
C ASN A 410 21.39 0.75 -7.61
N PRO A 411 20.31 1.48 -7.92
CA PRO A 411 18.97 0.91 -8.06
C PRO A 411 18.88 -0.16 -9.15
N VAL A 412 17.81 -0.97 -9.06
CA VAL A 412 17.48 -2.00 -10.06
C VAL A 412 16.24 -1.58 -10.85
N ASP A 413 16.20 -1.93 -12.13
CA ASP A 413 15.02 -1.69 -12.98
C ASP A 413 13.88 -2.68 -12.66
N SER A 414 14.22 -3.90 -12.24
CA SER A 414 13.27 -4.92 -11.78
C SER A 414 13.96 -6.01 -10.97
N ILE A 415 13.17 -6.80 -10.24
CA ILE A 415 13.61 -7.99 -9.51
C ILE A 415 12.86 -9.20 -10.06
N TYR A 416 13.61 -10.18 -10.53
CA TYR A 416 13.09 -11.45 -11.04
C TYR A 416 13.35 -12.57 -10.05
N THR A 417 12.29 -13.26 -9.63
CA THR A 417 12.38 -14.37 -8.70
C THR A 417 11.97 -15.68 -9.36
N HIS A 418 12.70 -16.74 -9.06
CA HIS A 418 12.34 -18.11 -9.41
C HIS A 418 12.45 -18.96 -8.14
N PHE A 419 11.36 -18.99 -7.38
CA PHE A 419 11.25 -19.81 -6.17
C PHE A 419 10.33 -21.01 -6.46
N PRO A 420 10.51 -22.15 -5.73
CA PRO A 420 9.63 -23.29 -5.88
C PRO A 420 8.17 -22.86 -5.69
N ALA A 421 7.32 -23.14 -6.67
CA ALA A 421 5.90 -22.91 -6.54
C ALA A 421 5.25 -24.04 -5.74
N ASP A 422 4.21 -23.74 -4.97
CA ASP A 422 3.28 -24.73 -4.46
C ASP A 422 2.62 -25.46 -5.66
N GLU A 423 2.29 -26.74 -5.48
CA GLU A 423 1.86 -27.64 -6.54
C GLU A 423 0.61 -27.17 -7.30
N ASP A 424 0.79 -26.39 -8.36
CA ASP A 424 -0.27 -26.10 -9.32
C ASP A 424 -0.31 -27.18 -10.42
N LYS A 425 -1.50 -27.71 -10.66
CA LYS A 425 -1.78 -28.95 -11.38
C LYS A 425 -1.93 -28.83 -12.91
N THR A 426 -1.28 -27.87 -13.56
CA THR A 426 -1.37 -27.71 -15.02
C THR A 426 -0.13 -28.29 -15.72
N MET A 427 -0.22 -29.53 -16.21
CA MET A 427 0.92 -30.32 -16.65
C MET A 427 0.94 -30.60 -18.16
N ASP A 428 1.17 -29.60 -19.01
CA ASP A 428 1.44 -29.88 -20.44
C ASP A 428 2.94 -30.08 -20.75
N LEU A 429 3.86 -29.49 -19.98
CA LEU A 429 5.30 -29.52 -20.29
C LEU A 429 6.15 -30.34 -19.31
N GLY A 430 5.57 -30.86 -18.24
CA GLY A 430 6.33 -31.36 -17.09
C GLY A 430 7.05 -30.25 -16.33
N ARG A 431 7.37 -30.50 -15.03
CA ARG A 431 7.92 -29.48 -14.10
C ARG A 431 9.21 -28.82 -14.60
N LEU A 432 10.14 -29.61 -15.13
CA LEU A 432 11.40 -29.09 -15.68
C LEU A 432 11.17 -28.16 -16.88
N GLY A 433 10.24 -28.51 -17.77
CA GLY A 433 9.90 -27.69 -18.92
C GLY A 433 9.34 -26.32 -18.51
N GLU A 434 8.50 -26.29 -17.49
CA GLU A 434 7.96 -25.04 -16.92
C GLU A 434 9.05 -24.19 -16.25
N GLU A 435 9.94 -24.80 -15.47
CA GLU A 435 11.10 -24.09 -14.87
C GLU A 435 12.00 -23.48 -15.95
N CYS A 436 12.30 -24.21 -17.00
CA CYS A 436 13.10 -23.72 -18.13
C CYS A 436 12.40 -22.56 -18.88
N LYS A 437 11.10 -22.67 -19.11
CA LYS A 437 10.30 -21.63 -19.77
C LYS A 437 10.31 -20.36 -18.91
N ARG A 438 10.02 -20.47 -17.63
CA ARG A 438 10.00 -19.35 -16.69
C ARG A 438 11.38 -18.67 -16.60
N PHE A 439 12.47 -19.44 -16.51
CA PHE A 439 13.82 -18.88 -16.53
C PHE A 439 14.09 -18.11 -17.83
N LYS A 440 13.73 -18.69 -18.99
CA LYS A 440 13.90 -18.04 -20.29
C LYS A 440 13.14 -16.71 -20.38
N GLU A 441 11.91 -16.66 -19.89
CA GLU A 441 11.10 -15.44 -19.85
C GLU A 441 11.79 -14.38 -19.00
N MET A 442 12.15 -14.69 -17.75
CA MET A 442 12.87 -13.78 -16.85
C MET A 442 14.20 -13.30 -17.46
N TYR A 443 14.98 -14.21 -18.01
CA TYR A 443 16.26 -13.87 -18.64
C TYR A 443 16.07 -12.94 -19.85
N SER A 444 15.04 -13.14 -20.63
CA SER A 444 14.74 -12.30 -21.81
C SER A 444 14.43 -10.85 -21.41
N GLU A 445 13.65 -10.67 -20.36
CA GLU A 445 13.20 -9.36 -19.86
C GLU A 445 14.27 -8.63 -19.02
N ALA A 446 15.09 -9.38 -18.27
CA ALA A 446 16.11 -8.81 -17.40
C ALA A 446 17.15 -7.99 -18.18
N THR A 447 17.66 -6.93 -17.57
CA THR A 447 18.75 -6.10 -18.09
C THR A 447 20.00 -6.22 -17.23
N GLU A 448 21.08 -5.51 -17.57
CA GLU A 448 22.28 -5.43 -16.74
C GLU A 448 21.98 -4.80 -15.35
N THR A 449 20.97 -3.92 -15.25
CA THR A 449 20.60 -3.29 -13.97
C THR A 449 19.64 -4.13 -13.13
N SER A 450 19.09 -5.23 -13.66
CA SER A 450 18.17 -6.11 -12.92
C SER A 450 18.85 -6.90 -11.79
N LEU A 451 18.02 -7.38 -10.86
CA LEU A 451 18.38 -8.37 -9.84
C LEU A 451 17.64 -9.68 -10.12
N MET A 452 18.36 -10.80 -10.17
CA MET A 452 17.78 -12.13 -10.34
C MET A 452 17.99 -12.97 -9.08
N MET A 453 16.96 -13.63 -8.62
CA MET A 453 16.96 -14.42 -7.38
C MET A 453 16.41 -15.81 -7.69
N LEU A 454 17.31 -16.78 -7.71
CA LEU A 454 17.02 -18.17 -8.02
C LEU A 454 17.08 -18.99 -6.73
N ASN A 455 16.02 -19.73 -6.43
CA ASN A 455 15.95 -20.56 -5.24
C ASN A 455 15.58 -21.98 -5.63
N GLU A 456 16.54 -22.90 -5.56
CA GLU A 456 16.39 -24.32 -5.89
C GLU A 456 15.87 -24.57 -7.33
N THR A 457 16.17 -23.67 -8.25
CA THR A 457 15.78 -23.77 -9.65
C THR A 457 16.38 -25.04 -10.27
N TYR A 458 15.57 -25.77 -11.05
CA TYR A 458 15.87 -27.08 -11.68
C TYR A 458 16.08 -28.22 -10.68
N SER A 459 15.49 -28.12 -9.48
CA SER A 459 15.56 -29.19 -8.49
C SER A 459 14.53 -30.30 -8.69
N THR A 460 13.61 -30.13 -9.63
CA THR A 460 12.51 -31.07 -9.91
C THR A 460 12.88 -32.23 -10.84
N THR A 461 14.13 -32.28 -11.31
CA THR A 461 14.67 -33.33 -12.20
C THR A 461 15.85 -34.08 -11.59
N SER A 462 16.47 -34.99 -12.34
CA SER A 462 17.70 -35.65 -11.91
C SER A 462 18.82 -34.64 -11.66
N PHE A 463 19.70 -34.95 -10.70
CA PHE A 463 20.81 -34.05 -10.35
C PHE A 463 21.68 -33.66 -11.56
N GLU A 464 21.94 -34.60 -12.47
CA GLU A 464 22.81 -34.37 -13.63
C GLU A 464 22.14 -33.42 -14.65
N GLU A 465 20.87 -33.64 -14.95
CA GLU A 465 20.13 -32.79 -15.89
C GLU A 465 19.98 -31.36 -15.35
N GLY A 466 19.55 -31.24 -14.08
CA GLY A 466 19.41 -29.95 -13.40
C GLY A 466 20.72 -29.19 -13.36
N TYR A 467 21.85 -29.87 -13.09
CA TYR A 467 23.17 -29.28 -13.07
C TYR A 467 23.59 -28.71 -14.43
N TYR A 468 23.37 -29.43 -15.53
CA TYR A 468 23.71 -28.92 -16.87
C TYR A 468 22.98 -27.63 -17.19
N ILE A 469 21.67 -27.61 -16.96
CA ILE A 469 20.85 -26.42 -17.22
C ILE A 469 21.23 -25.27 -16.30
N ALA A 470 21.51 -25.55 -15.02
CA ALA A 470 21.94 -24.55 -14.05
C ALA A 470 23.28 -23.92 -14.43
N LYS A 471 24.26 -24.73 -14.89
CA LYS A 471 25.58 -24.25 -15.37
C LYS A 471 25.42 -23.31 -16.57
N ASP A 472 24.63 -23.68 -17.54
CA ASP A 472 24.35 -22.82 -18.71
C ASP A 472 23.58 -21.55 -18.34
N SER A 473 22.65 -21.64 -17.38
CA SER A 473 21.93 -20.47 -16.85
C SER A 473 22.90 -19.48 -16.18
N VAL A 474 23.86 -19.96 -15.36
CA VAL A 474 24.89 -19.10 -14.75
C VAL A 474 25.76 -18.45 -15.81
N ARG A 475 26.19 -19.20 -16.84
CA ARG A 475 26.97 -18.64 -17.96
C ARG A 475 26.21 -17.54 -18.70
N ALA A 476 24.92 -17.74 -18.95
CA ALA A 476 24.05 -16.75 -19.58
C ALA A 476 23.93 -15.48 -18.70
N ILE A 477 23.72 -15.65 -17.40
CA ILE A 477 23.65 -14.55 -16.41
C ILE A 477 24.94 -13.72 -16.41
N LEU A 478 26.10 -14.37 -16.36
CA LEU A 478 27.40 -13.69 -16.39
C LEU A 478 27.63 -12.96 -17.72
N ASN A 479 27.23 -13.57 -18.83
CA ASN A 479 27.33 -12.95 -20.16
C ASN A 479 26.50 -11.66 -20.26
N LYS A 480 25.28 -11.66 -19.72
CA LYS A 480 24.38 -10.49 -19.71
C LYS A 480 24.74 -9.46 -18.62
N GLY A 481 25.45 -9.88 -17.56
CA GLY A 481 25.87 -9.01 -16.48
C GLY A 481 24.81 -8.77 -15.41
N ILE A 482 23.92 -9.72 -15.15
CA ILE A 482 22.80 -9.60 -14.22
C ILE A 482 23.25 -9.94 -12.80
N ARG A 483 23.02 -9.04 -11.82
CA ARG A 483 23.21 -9.35 -10.39
C ARG A 483 22.34 -10.54 -9.99
N THR A 484 22.96 -11.58 -9.39
CA THR A 484 22.21 -12.80 -9.11
C THR A 484 22.61 -13.44 -7.77
N ILE A 485 21.62 -13.94 -7.03
CA ILE A 485 21.81 -14.93 -5.97
C ILE A 485 21.14 -16.22 -6.41
N TYR A 486 21.94 -17.25 -6.60
CA TYR A 486 21.46 -18.58 -6.93
C TYR A 486 21.63 -19.50 -5.71
N ASN A 487 20.56 -19.67 -4.95
CA ASN A 487 20.50 -20.64 -3.85
C ASN A 487 20.24 -22.03 -4.43
N THR A 488 21.12 -22.99 -4.13
CA THR A 488 21.04 -24.34 -4.68
C THR A 488 21.66 -25.39 -3.76
N HIS A 489 21.18 -26.62 -3.87
CA HIS A 489 21.80 -27.81 -3.30
C HIS A 489 22.82 -28.49 -4.24
N MET A 490 23.00 -27.95 -5.45
CA MET A 490 23.95 -28.47 -6.43
C MET A 490 25.37 -28.00 -6.09
N HIS A 491 26.03 -28.60 -5.07
CA HIS A 491 27.37 -28.24 -4.66
C HIS A 491 28.38 -28.25 -5.81
N LYS A 492 28.21 -29.17 -6.78
CA LYS A 492 29.05 -29.24 -7.98
C LYS A 492 29.09 -27.94 -8.77
N LEU A 493 27.94 -27.20 -8.84
CA LEU A 493 27.90 -25.89 -9.49
C LEU A 493 28.84 -24.87 -8.84
N ALA A 494 28.92 -24.88 -7.50
CA ALA A 494 29.83 -24.03 -6.76
C ALA A 494 31.31 -24.44 -6.92
N PHE A 495 31.59 -25.73 -7.04
CA PHE A 495 32.94 -26.21 -7.33
C PHE A 495 33.41 -25.83 -8.73
N ASP A 496 32.52 -25.73 -9.70
CA ASP A 496 32.85 -25.38 -11.10
C ASP A 496 33.02 -23.87 -11.35
N ILE A 497 32.81 -23.01 -10.34
CA ILE A 497 32.97 -21.54 -10.46
C ILE A 497 34.33 -21.14 -11.06
N PRO A 498 35.48 -21.71 -10.65
CA PRO A 498 36.76 -21.34 -11.25
C PRO A 498 36.85 -21.64 -12.76
N GLU A 499 36.20 -22.71 -13.23
CA GLU A 499 36.13 -23.06 -14.65
C GLU A 499 35.20 -22.10 -15.39
N ILE A 500 33.98 -21.87 -14.89
CA ILE A 500 33.03 -20.95 -15.45
C ILE A 500 33.63 -19.54 -15.59
N ASN A 501 34.33 -19.08 -14.57
CA ASN A 501 34.92 -17.75 -14.54
C ASN A 501 36.05 -17.55 -15.58
N LYS A 502 36.68 -18.61 -16.08
CA LYS A 502 37.70 -18.50 -17.16
C LYS A 502 37.06 -18.04 -18.48
N GLU A 503 35.79 -18.31 -18.69
CA GLU A 503 35.09 -17.95 -19.93
C GLU A 503 34.75 -16.44 -19.99
N PHE A 504 34.75 -15.74 -18.86
CA PHE A 504 34.33 -14.35 -18.78
C PHE A 504 35.48 -13.47 -18.26
N SER A 505 35.72 -12.33 -18.93
CA SER A 505 36.77 -11.38 -18.53
C SER A 505 36.31 -10.38 -17.48
N LYS A 506 35.04 -10.00 -17.49
CA LYS A 506 34.51 -8.88 -16.68
C LYS A 506 33.62 -9.31 -15.51
N ASN A 507 32.70 -10.22 -15.75
CA ASN A 507 31.68 -10.62 -14.77
C ASN A 507 32.06 -11.98 -14.17
N LYS A 508 32.01 -12.10 -12.85
CA LYS A 508 32.43 -13.32 -12.15
C LYS A 508 31.32 -13.87 -11.26
N ALA A 509 31.30 -15.19 -11.14
CA ALA A 509 30.58 -15.88 -10.09
C ALA A 509 31.47 -16.08 -8.87
N CYS A 510 30.85 -16.16 -7.68
CA CYS A 510 31.55 -16.54 -6.46
C CYS A 510 30.72 -17.47 -5.59
N SER A 511 31.38 -18.28 -4.79
CA SER A 511 30.75 -19.19 -3.83
C SER A 511 30.37 -18.41 -2.56
N LEU A 512 29.11 -18.57 -2.14
CA LEU A 512 28.60 -18.06 -0.88
C LEU A 512 28.11 -19.27 -0.05
N VAL A 513 28.57 -19.40 1.19
CA VAL A 513 28.26 -20.57 2.00
C VAL A 513 27.61 -20.15 3.32
N VAL A 514 26.52 -20.81 3.68
CA VAL A 514 25.98 -20.71 5.05
C VAL A 514 26.81 -21.56 5.97
N LYS A 515 27.57 -20.93 6.86
CA LYS A 515 28.48 -21.61 7.78
C LYS A 515 27.76 -22.41 8.87
N ALA A 516 28.33 -23.53 9.22
CA ALA A 516 28.01 -24.25 10.45
C ALA A 516 29.16 -24.02 11.48
N LYS A 517 28.81 -23.82 12.75
CA LYS A 517 29.75 -23.67 13.84
C LYS A 517 29.50 -24.78 14.87
N ASN A 518 30.46 -25.66 15.05
CA ASN A 518 30.35 -26.80 15.98
C ASN A 518 29.10 -27.68 15.74
N GLY A 519 28.78 -28.00 14.48
CA GLY A 519 27.61 -28.78 14.12
C GLY A 519 26.27 -28.03 14.27
N GLN A 520 26.30 -26.75 14.72
CA GLN A 520 25.11 -25.90 14.84
C GLN A 520 25.05 -24.90 13.69
N ARG A 521 23.84 -24.52 13.28
CA ARG A 521 23.59 -23.53 12.23
C ARG A 521 24.00 -22.13 12.72
N SER A 522 24.91 -21.48 12.00
CA SER A 522 25.32 -20.12 12.35
C SER A 522 24.42 -19.03 11.78
N PHE A 523 23.63 -19.34 10.74
CA PHE A 523 22.86 -18.37 9.93
C PHE A 523 23.73 -17.25 9.32
N LYS A 524 25.06 -17.36 9.39
CA LYS A 524 26.01 -16.43 8.78
C LYS A 524 26.40 -16.93 7.40
N VAL A 525 26.37 -16.02 6.40
CA VAL A 525 26.86 -16.30 5.06
C VAL A 525 28.27 -15.72 4.88
N GLU A 526 29.15 -16.48 4.23
CA GLU A 526 30.53 -16.07 3.96
C GLU A 526 30.93 -16.40 2.53
N VAL A 527 31.65 -15.49 1.89
CA VAL A 527 32.31 -15.77 0.60
C VAL A 527 33.53 -16.64 0.86
N CYS A 528 33.38 -17.91 0.56
CA CYS A 528 34.47 -18.89 0.75
C CYS A 528 34.34 -20.04 -0.27
N PRO A 529 35.37 -20.85 -0.46
CA PRO A 529 35.25 -22.07 -1.26
C PRO A 529 34.09 -22.96 -0.79
N PRO A 530 33.41 -23.66 -1.70
CA PRO A 530 32.28 -24.51 -1.34
C PRO A 530 32.70 -25.62 -0.39
N GLU A 531 31.93 -25.84 0.66
CA GLU A 531 32.15 -26.96 1.60
C GLU A 531 31.46 -28.20 1.04
N GLY A 532 32.26 -29.26 0.82
CA GLY A 532 31.79 -30.51 0.21
C GLY A 532 31.11 -31.47 1.17
N GLU A 533 30.87 -31.10 2.42
CA GLU A 533 30.28 -32.00 3.42
C GLU A 533 28.74 -32.00 3.29
N SER A 534 28.23 -33.16 3.01
CA SER A 534 26.82 -33.46 3.05
C SER A 534 26.39 -33.66 4.52
N PHE A 535 25.64 -32.73 5.08
CA PHE A 535 24.97 -32.90 6.39
C PHE A 535 23.99 -34.09 6.41
N ALA A 536 23.80 -34.77 5.29
CA ALA A 536 22.96 -35.97 5.21
C ALA A 536 23.44 -37.08 6.15
N LYS A 537 24.76 -37.23 6.31
CA LYS A 537 25.35 -38.23 7.21
C LYS A 537 25.02 -37.89 8.67
N ASP A 538 25.21 -36.64 9.08
CA ASP A 538 24.90 -36.17 10.44
C ASP A 538 23.43 -36.32 10.77
N ILE A 539 22.55 -36.06 9.77
CA ILE A 539 21.10 -36.24 9.90
C ILE A 539 20.78 -37.74 10.01
N ALA A 540 21.39 -38.59 9.18
CA ALA A 540 21.17 -40.03 9.23
C ALA A 540 21.63 -40.62 10.58
N GLU A 541 22.77 -40.19 11.09
CA GLU A 541 23.24 -40.55 12.43
C GLU A 541 22.31 -40.06 13.52
N LYS A 542 21.87 -38.79 13.47
CA LYS A 542 20.96 -38.18 14.46
C LYS A 542 19.62 -38.87 14.55
N TYR A 543 19.08 -39.33 13.43
CA TYR A 543 17.77 -40.00 13.38
C TYR A 543 17.85 -41.52 13.31
N GLY A 544 19.05 -42.10 13.52
CA GLY A 544 19.23 -43.53 13.58
C GLY A 544 19.07 -44.26 12.25
N VAL A 545 19.24 -43.57 11.10
CA VAL A 545 19.00 -44.13 9.77
C VAL A 545 20.30 -44.60 9.09
N THR A 546 21.42 -44.69 9.82
CA THR A 546 22.65 -45.34 9.31
C THR A 546 22.55 -46.85 9.38
N PHE A 547 23.28 -47.56 8.52
CA PHE A 547 23.24 -49.01 8.47
C PHE A 547 23.52 -49.63 9.84
N GLU A 548 24.54 -49.08 10.52
CA GLU A 548 24.97 -49.55 11.85
C GLU A 548 23.85 -49.38 12.90
N LEU A 549 23.17 -48.25 12.91
CA LEU A 549 22.11 -47.97 13.87
C LEU A 549 20.81 -48.78 13.57
N LEU A 550 20.43 -48.89 12.29
CA LEU A 550 19.30 -49.68 11.88
C LEU A 550 19.46 -51.18 12.13
N THR A 551 20.72 -51.67 12.01
CA THR A 551 21.01 -53.13 12.23
C THR A 551 21.30 -53.45 13.69
N SER A 552 21.70 -52.50 14.53
CA SER A 552 21.90 -52.69 15.95
C SER A 552 20.60 -52.94 16.72
N ASP A 553 19.50 -52.29 16.31
CA ASP A 553 18.17 -52.49 16.90
C ASP A 553 17.57 -53.90 16.60
N SER A 554 18.07 -54.56 15.55
CA SER A 554 17.58 -55.90 15.16
C SER A 554 18.25 -57.05 15.96
N GLN A 555 19.23 -56.77 16.82
CA GLN A 555 19.90 -57.79 17.65
C GLN A 555 19.41 -57.81 19.11
N GLY A 556 18.46 -56.89 19.48
CA GLY A 556 17.96 -56.73 20.85
C GLY A 556 16.80 -57.66 21.25
N ASP A 557 16.10 -58.31 20.33
CA ASP A 557 14.92 -59.16 20.61
C ASP A 557 15.12 -60.67 20.58
N GLN A 558 16.37 -61.14 20.77
CA GLN A 558 16.65 -62.57 21.03
C GLN A 558 17.41 -62.73 22.35
N LYS A 559 16.71 -62.47 23.45
CA LYS A 559 16.99 -63.12 24.75
C LYS A 559 15.76 -63.19 25.60
#